data_a3defa68af730d58cbabb958c14b9315
#
_entry.id   a3defa68af730d58cbabb958c14b9315
#
_cell.length_a   1.000
_cell.length_b   1.000
_cell.length_c   1.000
_cell.angle_alpha   90.00
_cell.angle_beta   90.00
_cell.angle_gamma   90.00
#
_symmetry.space_group_name_H-M   'P 1'
#
loop_
_entity.id
_entity.type
_entity.pdbx_description
1 polymer ?
#
loop_
_entity_poly.entity_id
_entity_poly.type
_entity_poly.pdbx_seq_one_letter_code
_entity_poly.pdbx_strand_id
1 'polypeptide(L)'
;MKKIFKYALLMVSVCTLSATIVSCGNDKNDDNNPTIDPSQASDLNYSSAYAEQWANYMVTVSNLLKEDANTLYNQWNNGYANTFKNHNTTEYKSAIDCVDQILEGCIEIAGEVGDTKIGDPYSKYTAGNKTEALYAVESWYSWHSRDDYRNNIYSIRNAYYGSRDGSINSNSLSSVLAKKNATLDTEAKEKIAAAADAIYAIPQPFRNNINTTETVAAMNACADLVNFIEQELKPYFDANINDDATLDPIVKQYVDAVVLPTYKELAEKNAALDTAVRAFKASPSNANFSACAQAWLDARAPWEQSEAFLFGPVDELGLDPNMDSWPLDQSQIVQILKSQDFSNLNWKEGESDDKIESAQSLRGFHTLEFLIFKDGKARTVK
;
A
#
# COMPACT_ATOMS: atom_id res chain seq x y z
N MET A 1 -14.89 -19.12 5.91
CA MET A 1 -14.94 -19.46 4.47
C MET A 1 -16.00 -18.60 3.79
N LYS A 2 -15.72 -17.47 3.23
CA LYS A 2 -16.54 -16.58 2.37
C LYS A 2 -16.56 -15.09 2.74
N LYS A 3 -15.51 -14.54 3.35
CA LYS A 3 -15.42 -13.08 3.53
C LYS A 3 -14.28 -12.42 2.73
N ILE A 4 -13.29 -13.17 2.28
CA ILE A 4 -12.11 -12.68 1.54
C ILE A 4 -12.47 -12.15 0.14
N PHE A 5 -13.58 -12.57 -0.45
CA PHE A 5 -13.99 -12.18 -1.80
C PHE A 5 -14.87 -10.91 -1.90
N LYS A 6 -15.04 -10.13 -0.83
CA LYS A 6 -15.95 -8.97 -0.89
C LYS A 6 -15.32 -7.69 -1.39
N TYR A 7 -14.01 -7.53 -1.32
CA TYR A 7 -13.35 -6.29 -1.72
C TYR A 7 -12.84 -6.29 -3.18
N ALA A 8 -12.49 -7.46 -3.73
CA ALA A 8 -12.06 -7.58 -5.11
C ALA A 8 -13.22 -7.55 -6.15
N LEU A 9 -14.48 -7.68 -5.72
CA LEU A 9 -15.62 -7.80 -6.66
C LEU A 9 -16.51 -6.56 -6.73
N LEU A 10 -16.14 -5.43 -6.14
CA LEU A 10 -16.94 -4.19 -6.22
C LEU A 10 -16.50 -3.23 -7.33
N MET A 11 -15.52 -3.60 -8.14
CA MET A 11 -15.01 -2.74 -9.23
C MET A 11 -15.46 -3.15 -10.65
N VAL A 12 -16.37 -4.10 -10.82
CA VAL A 12 -16.86 -4.53 -12.15
C VAL A 12 -18.37 -4.33 -12.30
N SER A 13 -18.96 -3.28 -11.77
CA SER A 13 -20.36 -2.97 -12.11
C SER A 13 -20.70 -1.50 -11.95
N VAL A 14 -20.04 -0.62 -12.68
CA VAL A 14 -20.60 0.69 -13.03
C VAL A 14 -20.31 0.97 -14.51
N CYS A 15 -21.02 0.27 -15.37
CA CYS A 15 -21.28 0.77 -16.71
C CYS A 15 -22.78 1.05 -16.85
N THR A 16 -23.04 2.30 -17.29
CA THR A 16 -24.31 2.85 -17.73
C THR A 16 -25.32 3.30 -16.67
N LEU A 17 -25.18 4.56 -16.25
CA LEU A 17 -26.35 5.43 -16.16
C LEU A 17 -25.95 6.82 -16.66
N SER A 18 -26.45 7.14 -17.86
CA SER A 18 -26.42 8.48 -18.41
C SER A 18 -27.29 9.38 -17.52
N ALA A 19 -26.68 10.24 -16.72
CA ALA A 19 -27.40 11.28 -16.03
C ALA A 19 -27.42 12.51 -16.93
N THR A 20 -28.58 12.79 -17.48
CA THR A 20 -28.94 14.05 -18.12
C THR A 20 -28.78 15.18 -17.11
N ILE A 21 -27.91 16.13 -17.45
CA ILE A 21 -27.79 17.39 -16.73
C ILE A 21 -29.09 18.18 -16.97
N VAL A 22 -29.91 18.28 -15.95
CA VAL A 22 -30.97 19.29 -15.89
C VAL A 22 -30.42 20.47 -15.10
N SER A 23 -30.04 21.49 -15.84
CA SER A 23 -29.83 22.82 -15.30
C SER A 23 -31.20 23.38 -14.91
N CYS A 24 -31.39 23.69 -13.62
CA CYS A 24 -32.43 24.60 -13.19
C CYS A 24 -32.11 25.22 -11.84
N GLY A 25 -32.03 26.54 -11.82
CA GLY A 25 -32.62 27.33 -10.76
C GLY A 25 -31.70 27.80 -9.65
N ASN A 26 -31.42 29.10 -9.69
CA ASN A 26 -31.08 29.93 -8.53
C ASN A 26 -31.89 29.53 -7.30
N ASP A 27 -31.20 29.04 -6.28
CA ASP A 27 -31.56 29.29 -4.89
C ASP A 27 -30.33 29.77 -4.13
N LYS A 28 -30.38 31.03 -3.77
CA LYS A 28 -29.44 31.61 -2.82
C LYS A 28 -29.85 31.11 -1.46
N ASN A 29 -29.03 30.21 -0.88
CA ASN A 29 -28.79 30.19 0.57
C ASN A 29 -27.70 29.17 0.94
N ASP A 30 -26.65 29.68 1.56
CA ASP A 30 -25.77 29.04 2.55
C ASP A 30 -25.14 27.70 2.21
N ASP A 31 -24.50 27.55 1.06
CA ASP A 31 -23.44 26.58 0.91
C ASP A 31 -22.10 27.31 0.71
N ASN A 32 -21.54 27.78 1.81
CA ASN A 32 -20.13 28.08 1.96
C ASN A 32 -19.33 26.77 2.09
N ASN A 33 -19.67 25.78 1.30
CA ASN A 33 -18.86 24.60 1.08
C ASN A 33 -18.34 24.68 -0.35
N PRO A 34 -17.17 25.32 -0.59
CA PRO A 34 -16.56 25.24 -1.90
C PRO A 34 -16.24 23.76 -2.09
N THR A 35 -16.91 23.10 -3.02
CA THR A 35 -16.39 21.91 -3.67
C THR A 35 -15.00 22.29 -4.16
N ILE A 36 -13.99 21.96 -3.37
CA ILE A 36 -12.62 22.22 -3.77
C ILE A 36 -12.37 21.25 -4.88
N ASP A 37 -12.29 21.78 -6.12
CA ASP A 37 -11.76 21.03 -7.24
C ASP A 37 -10.45 20.39 -6.77
N PRO A 38 -10.25 19.06 -6.95
CA PRO A 38 -9.02 18.40 -6.60
C PRO A 38 -7.75 19.13 -7.07
N SER A 39 -7.80 19.79 -8.24
CA SER A 39 -6.73 20.65 -8.73
C SER A 39 -6.43 21.82 -7.80
N GLN A 40 -7.40 22.35 -7.07
CA GLN A 40 -7.19 23.44 -6.11
C GLN A 40 -6.62 22.96 -4.78
N ALA A 41 -6.96 21.75 -4.34
CA ALA A 41 -6.35 21.15 -3.15
C ALA A 41 -4.87 20.84 -3.38
N SER A 42 -4.48 20.37 -4.57
CA SER A 42 -3.08 20.13 -4.92
C SER A 42 -2.22 21.40 -4.90
N ASP A 43 -2.85 22.55 -5.10
CA ASP A 43 -2.19 23.87 -5.05
C ASP A 43 -2.09 24.47 -3.65
N LEU A 44 -2.72 23.83 -2.66
CA LEU A 44 -2.62 24.29 -1.28
C LEU A 44 -1.17 24.28 -0.80
N ASN A 45 -0.72 25.43 -0.32
CA ASN A 45 0.62 25.59 0.23
C ASN A 45 0.55 25.73 1.74
N TYR A 46 1.59 25.20 2.40
CA TYR A 46 1.85 25.55 3.78
C TYR A 46 2.01 27.07 3.89
N SER A 47 1.40 27.65 4.93
CA SER A 47 1.56 29.05 5.27
C SER A 47 1.84 29.18 6.76
N SER A 48 2.74 30.09 7.13
CA SER A 48 3.03 30.38 8.53
C SER A 48 1.80 30.85 9.31
N ALA A 49 0.78 31.42 8.64
CA ALA A 49 -0.50 31.77 9.24
C ALA A 49 -1.32 30.54 9.70
N TYR A 50 -1.05 29.38 9.15
CA TYR A 50 -1.72 28.11 9.49
C TYR A 50 -0.74 27.05 10.03
N ALA A 51 0.43 27.48 10.49
CA ALA A 51 1.49 26.56 10.93
C ALA A 51 1.04 25.62 12.04
N GLU A 52 0.28 26.12 13.00
CA GLU A 52 -0.24 25.32 14.11
C GLU A 52 -1.27 24.30 13.63
N GLN A 53 -2.23 24.73 12.82
CA GLN A 53 -3.27 23.85 12.29
C GLN A 53 -2.67 22.73 11.42
N TRP A 54 -1.71 23.07 10.58
CA TRP A 54 -1.00 22.11 9.74
C TRP A 54 -0.24 21.06 10.57
N ALA A 55 0.53 21.55 11.55
CA ALA A 55 1.31 20.66 12.40
C ALA A 55 0.43 19.81 13.33
N ASN A 56 -0.72 20.32 13.80
CA ASN A 56 -1.68 19.54 14.58
C ASN A 56 -2.21 18.35 13.78
N TYR A 57 -2.59 18.57 12.51
CA TYR A 57 -3.07 17.50 11.66
C TYR A 57 -1.96 16.46 11.39
N MET A 58 -0.77 16.90 11.01
CA MET A 58 0.38 16.00 10.81
C MET A 58 0.64 15.14 12.06
N VAL A 59 0.64 15.73 13.26
CA VAL A 59 0.87 14.99 14.52
C VAL A 59 -0.24 13.99 14.80
N THR A 60 -1.50 14.36 14.54
CA THR A 60 -2.62 13.44 14.73
C THR A 60 -2.50 12.23 13.82
N VAL A 61 -2.26 12.44 12.53
CA VAL A 61 -2.15 11.35 11.56
C VAL A 61 -0.89 10.51 11.80
N SER A 62 0.25 11.13 12.09
CA SER A 62 1.49 10.36 12.37
C SER A 62 1.37 9.51 13.63
N ASN A 63 0.63 9.97 14.64
CA ASN A 63 0.37 9.19 15.83
C ASN A 63 -0.52 7.96 15.54
N LEU A 64 -1.61 8.15 14.79
CA LEU A 64 -2.50 7.06 14.36
C LEU A 64 -1.73 6.01 13.54
N LEU A 65 -0.95 6.45 12.55
CA LEU A 65 -0.14 5.56 11.73
C LEU A 65 0.89 4.78 12.54
N LYS A 66 1.55 5.42 13.52
CA LYS A 66 2.45 4.76 14.47
C LYS A 66 1.71 3.72 15.32
N GLU A 67 0.50 4.02 15.79
CA GLU A 67 -0.31 3.10 16.60
C GLU A 67 -0.72 1.88 15.79
N ASP A 68 -1.17 2.06 14.54
CA ASP A 68 -1.54 0.97 13.63
C ASP A 68 -0.34 0.08 13.31
N ALA A 69 0.82 0.66 12.96
CA ALA A 69 2.04 -0.08 12.70
C ALA A 69 2.53 -0.89 13.92
N ASN A 70 2.46 -0.32 15.13
CA ASN A 70 2.78 -1.03 16.36
C ASN A 70 1.77 -2.15 16.65
N THR A 71 0.49 -1.91 16.41
CA THR A 71 -0.56 -2.92 16.59
C THR A 71 -0.29 -4.10 15.67
N LEU A 72 -0.02 -3.87 14.40
CA LEU A 72 0.29 -4.91 13.42
C LEU A 72 1.50 -5.75 13.86
N TYR A 73 2.63 -5.11 14.18
CA TYR A 73 3.81 -5.83 14.66
C TYR A 73 3.53 -6.65 15.91
N ASN A 74 2.82 -6.08 16.88
CA ASN A 74 2.53 -6.77 18.15
C ASN A 74 1.57 -7.95 17.96
N GLN A 75 0.58 -7.86 17.11
CA GLN A 75 -0.35 -8.96 16.82
C GLN A 75 0.39 -10.14 16.17
N TRP A 76 1.26 -9.86 15.23
CA TRP A 76 2.12 -10.90 14.65
C TRP A 76 3.08 -11.47 15.68
N ASN A 77 3.88 -10.63 16.34
CA ASN A 77 4.95 -11.07 17.25
C ASN A 77 4.45 -11.82 18.49
N ASN A 78 3.29 -11.43 19.03
CA ASN A 78 2.77 -11.99 20.29
C ASN A 78 1.79 -13.16 20.11
N GLY A 79 1.45 -13.55 18.89
CA GLY A 79 0.48 -14.64 18.68
C GLY A 79 0.46 -15.22 17.27
N TYR A 80 0.09 -14.43 16.29
CA TYR A 80 -0.20 -14.92 14.96
C TYR A 80 1.01 -15.60 14.27
N ALA A 81 2.23 -15.12 14.48
CA ALA A 81 3.45 -15.76 13.98
C ALA A 81 3.56 -17.24 14.43
N ASN A 82 3.20 -17.53 15.69
CA ASN A 82 3.20 -18.91 16.17
C ASN A 82 2.04 -19.72 15.60
N THR A 83 0.86 -19.12 15.45
CA THR A 83 -0.30 -19.74 14.80
C THR A 83 0.04 -20.15 13.38
N PHE A 84 0.60 -19.24 12.60
CA PHE A 84 0.98 -19.50 11.20
C PHE A 84 2.11 -20.55 11.11
N LYS A 85 3.18 -20.43 11.91
CA LYS A 85 4.31 -21.38 11.92
C LYS A 85 3.93 -22.80 12.34
N ASN A 86 2.89 -22.97 13.15
CA ASN A 86 2.46 -24.29 13.64
C ASN A 86 1.32 -24.90 12.83
N HIS A 87 0.68 -24.13 11.95
CA HIS A 87 -0.40 -24.55 11.05
C HIS A 87 -1.39 -25.56 11.63
N ASN A 88 -1.79 -25.38 12.89
CA ASN A 88 -2.70 -26.27 13.62
C ASN A 88 -4.09 -25.66 13.83
N THR A 89 -4.55 -24.87 12.89
CA THR A 89 -5.86 -24.19 12.91
C THR A 89 -6.83 -24.79 11.91
N THR A 90 -8.04 -24.28 11.86
CA THR A 90 -9.02 -24.65 10.82
C THR A 90 -8.67 -24.06 9.45
N GLU A 91 -7.93 -22.98 9.42
CA GLU A 91 -7.49 -22.28 8.23
C GLU A 91 -6.19 -22.90 7.69
N TYR A 92 -5.21 -23.09 8.54
CA TYR A 92 -3.92 -23.72 8.21
C TYR A 92 -3.85 -25.07 8.91
N LYS A 93 -3.95 -26.17 8.18
CA LYS A 93 -3.95 -27.55 8.71
C LYS A 93 -2.64 -28.26 8.46
N SER A 94 -1.82 -27.72 7.57
CA SER A 94 -0.54 -28.24 7.11
C SER A 94 0.36 -27.10 6.63
N ALA A 95 1.65 -27.35 6.46
CA ALA A 95 2.58 -26.35 5.96
C ALA A 95 2.29 -25.93 4.52
N ILE A 96 1.66 -26.78 3.70
CA ILE A 96 1.27 -26.37 2.34
C ILE A 96 0.17 -25.33 2.36
N ASP A 97 -0.80 -25.37 3.30
CA ASP A 97 -1.81 -24.31 3.41
C ASP A 97 -1.15 -22.94 3.69
N CYS A 98 -0.06 -22.92 4.47
CA CYS A 98 0.72 -21.70 4.70
C CYS A 98 1.49 -21.25 3.44
N VAL A 99 2.04 -22.18 2.68
CA VAL A 99 2.71 -21.86 1.39
C VAL A 99 1.70 -21.34 0.39
N ASP A 100 0.51 -21.91 0.33
CA ASP A 100 -0.59 -21.42 -0.49
C ASP A 100 -0.95 -19.98 -0.15
N GLN A 101 -1.07 -19.65 1.14
CA GLN A 101 -1.31 -18.27 1.58
C GLN A 101 -0.18 -17.32 1.17
N ILE A 102 1.09 -17.75 1.27
CA ILE A 102 2.24 -16.94 0.83
C ILE A 102 2.15 -16.67 -0.68
N LEU A 103 1.83 -17.68 -1.49
CA LEU A 103 1.73 -17.54 -2.93
C LEU A 103 0.49 -16.75 -3.36
N GLU A 104 -0.65 -16.89 -2.66
CA GLU A 104 -1.84 -16.05 -2.88
C GLU A 104 -1.52 -14.56 -2.65
N GLY A 105 -0.87 -14.21 -1.54
CA GLY A 105 -0.44 -12.83 -1.31
C GLY A 105 0.52 -12.30 -2.39
N CYS A 106 1.37 -13.17 -2.96
CA CYS A 106 2.20 -12.81 -4.11
C CYS A 106 1.38 -12.56 -5.39
N ILE A 107 0.33 -13.35 -5.63
CA ILE A 107 -0.60 -13.17 -6.75
C ILE A 107 -1.38 -11.86 -6.59
N GLU A 108 -1.94 -11.64 -5.40
CA GLU A 108 -2.76 -10.46 -5.09
C GLU A 108 -1.98 -9.17 -5.35
N ILE A 109 -0.78 -9.02 -4.76
CA ILE A 109 -0.03 -7.77 -4.94
C ILE A 109 0.52 -7.61 -6.36
N ALA A 110 0.93 -8.68 -7.05
CA ALA A 110 1.37 -8.56 -8.44
C ALA A 110 0.20 -8.11 -9.35
N GLY A 111 -1.00 -8.64 -9.12
CA GLY A 111 -2.22 -8.25 -9.81
C GLY A 111 -2.61 -6.81 -9.47
N GLU A 112 -2.60 -6.43 -8.21
CA GLU A 112 -2.92 -5.08 -7.77
C GLU A 112 -1.99 -4.03 -8.40
N VAL A 113 -0.68 -4.28 -8.39
CA VAL A 113 0.28 -3.37 -9.04
C VAL A 113 0.00 -3.24 -10.53
N GLY A 114 -0.23 -4.36 -11.24
CA GLY A 114 -0.45 -4.36 -12.68
C GLY A 114 -1.78 -3.75 -13.10
N ASP A 115 -2.87 -4.16 -12.46
CA ASP A 115 -4.23 -3.84 -12.89
C ASP A 115 -4.79 -2.58 -12.22
N THR A 116 -4.49 -2.36 -10.93
CA THR A 116 -5.06 -1.28 -10.14
C THR A 116 -4.12 -0.10 -10.04
N LYS A 117 -2.93 -0.29 -9.44
CA LYS A 117 -2.00 0.82 -9.16
C LYS A 117 -1.43 1.45 -10.45
N ILE A 118 -1.18 0.66 -11.49
CA ILE A 118 -0.71 1.13 -12.80
C ILE A 118 -1.85 1.15 -13.82
N GLY A 119 -2.66 0.10 -13.89
CA GLY A 119 -3.65 -0.12 -14.94
C GLY A 119 -4.86 0.80 -14.85
N ASP A 120 -5.37 1.13 -13.66
CA ASP A 120 -6.50 2.04 -13.52
C ASP A 120 -6.14 3.48 -13.97
N PRO A 121 -5.02 4.10 -13.52
CA PRO A 121 -4.56 5.36 -14.10
C PRO A 121 -4.37 5.32 -15.62
N TYR A 122 -3.76 4.25 -16.15
CA TYR A 122 -3.57 4.07 -17.58
C TYR A 122 -4.90 4.00 -18.35
N SER A 123 -5.85 3.23 -17.85
CA SER A 123 -7.17 3.06 -18.46
C SER A 123 -7.97 4.36 -18.47
N LYS A 124 -7.99 5.10 -17.36
CA LYS A 124 -8.61 6.42 -17.27
C LYS A 124 -7.95 7.42 -18.24
N TYR A 125 -6.63 7.42 -18.31
CA TYR A 125 -5.88 8.33 -19.20
C TYR A 125 -6.20 8.06 -20.67
N THR A 126 -6.19 6.80 -21.10
CA THR A 126 -6.47 6.40 -22.49
C THR A 126 -7.93 6.59 -22.88
N ALA A 127 -8.85 6.53 -21.93
CA ALA A 127 -10.25 6.89 -22.09
C ALA A 127 -10.49 8.41 -22.23
N GLY A 128 -9.46 9.24 -22.03
CA GLY A 128 -9.54 10.70 -22.12
C GLY A 128 -9.77 11.40 -20.77
N ASN A 129 -9.96 10.67 -19.69
CA ASN A 129 -10.21 11.18 -18.34
C ASN A 129 -8.88 11.52 -17.63
N LYS A 130 -8.11 12.44 -18.21
CA LYS A 130 -6.73 12.71 -17.77
C LYS A 130 -6.63 13.22 -16.33
N THR A 131 -7.58 14.01 -15.88
CA THR A 131 -7.61 14.51 -14.49
C THR A 131 -7.85 13.38 -13.49
N GLU A 132 -8.85 12.53 -13.77
CA GLU A 132 -9.13 11.36 -12.95
C GLU A 132 -7.96 10.37 -12.93
N ALA A 133 -7.32 10.16 -14.09
CA ALA A 133 -6.12 9.33 -14.20
C ALA A 133 -4.99 9.83 -13.30
N LEU A 134 -4.77 11.14 -13.27
CA LEU A 134 -3.75 11.75 -12.46
C LEU A 134 -3.99 11.52 -10.96
N TYR A 135 -5.24 11.66 -10.49
CA TYR A 135 -5.58 11.47 -9.09
C TYR A 135 -5.74 9.99 -8.68
N ALA A 136 -5.85 9.09 -9.64
CA ALA A 136 -5.80 7.66 -9.40
C ALA A 136 -4.36 7.14 -9.13
N VAL A 137 -3.33 7.93 -9.46
CA VAL A 137 -1.94 7.55 -9.18
C VAL A 137 -1.65 7.67 -7.69
N GLU A 138 -1.26 6.57 -7.08
CA GLU A 138 -0.80 6.50 -5.69
C GLU A 138 0.59 7.17 -5.52
N SER A 139 0.92 7.65 -4.31
CA SER A 139 2.16 8.38 -4.02
C SER A 139 2.44 9.55 -4.98
N TRP A 140 1.37 10.26 -5.29
CA TRP A 140 1.31 11.30 -6.30
C TRP A 140 2.02 12.61 -5.90
N TYR A 141 2.01 12.96 -4.59
CA TYR A 141 2.59 14.21 -4.10
C TYR A 141 4.11 14.11 -3.93
N SER A 142 4.59 12.96 -3.51
CA SER A 142 6.01 12.66 -3.31
C SER A 142 6.72 12.27 -4.62
N TRP A 143 5.97 11.91 -5.67
CA TRP A 143 6.45 11.32 -6.90
C TRP A 143 7.13 9.96 -6.71
N HIS A 144 6.70 9.20 -5.69
CA HIS A 144 7.38 7.98 -5.28
C HIS A 144 6.74 6.69 -5.82
N SER A 145 5.59 6.78 -6.54
CA SER A 145 4.80 5.65 -7.03
C SER A 145 5.64 4.51 -7.63
N ARG A 146 6.57 4.82 -8.52
CA ARG A 146 7.42 3.82 -9.18
C ARG A 146 8.27 3.02 -8.19
N ASP A 147 8.81 3.67 -7.18
CA ASP A 147 9.67 3.05 -6.18
C ASP A 147 8.81 2.22 -5.19
N ASP A 148 7.60 2.68 -4.89
CA ASP A 148 6.62 1.96 -4.09
C ASP A 148 6.18 0.67 -4.80
N TYR A 149 5.73 0.76 -6.04
CA TYR A 149 5.31 -0.42 -6.83
C TYR A 149 6.44 -1.43 -7.02
N ARG A 150 7.69 -0.97 -7.17
CA ARG A 150 8.84 -1.85 -7.19
C ARG A 150 9.06 -2.56 -5.86
N ASN A 151 8.84 -1.88 -4.74
CA ASN A 151 8.90 -2.48 -3.40
C ASN A 151 7.79 -3.51 -3.20
N ASN A 152 6.60 -3.30 -3.78
CA ASN A 152 5.55 -4.34 -3.79
C ASN A 152 6.08 -5.64 -4.44
N ILE A 153 6.71 -5.56 -5.59
CA ILE A 153 7.31 -6.75 -6.23
C ILE A 153 8.48 -7.31 -5.40
N TYR A 154 9.23 -6.46 -4.69
CA TYR A 154 10.26 -6.94 -3.77
C TYR A 154 9.69 -7.66 -2.55
N SER A 155 8.43 -7.39 -2.12
CA SER A 155 7.76 -8.21 -1.12
C SER A 155 7.59 -9.65 -1.59
N ILE A 156 7.24 -9.86 -2.87
CA ILE A 156 7.16 -11.19 -3.52
C ILE A 156 8.53 -11.86 -3.55
N ARG A 157 9.57 -11.13 -3.98
CA ARG A 157 10.96 -11.64 -3.98
C ARG A 157 11.38 -12.08 -2.58
N ASN A 158 11.11 -11.26 -1.59
CA ASN A 158 11.51 -11.54 -0.20
C ASN A 158 10.79 -12.78 0.35
N ALA A 159 9.49 -12.93 0.06
CA ALA A 159 8.72 -14.12 0.41
C ALA A 159 9.28 -15.36 -0.27
N TYR A 160 9.57 -15.30 -1.57
CA TYR A 160 10.10 -16.42 -2.35
C TYR A 160 11.54 -16.81 -1.98
N TYR A 161 12.40 -15.82 -1.64
CA TYR A 161 13.80 -16.03 -1.26
C TYR A 161 14.01 -16.35 0.23
N GLY A 162 13.01 -16.10 1.07
CA GLY A 162 13.10 -16.26 2.53
C GLY A 162 14.10 -15.31 3.18
N SER A 163 14.34 -14.14 2.57
CA SER A 163 15.23 -13.08 3.05
C SER A 163 14.83 -11.72 2.53
N ARG A 164 15.26 -10.64 3.21
CA ARG A 164 14.95 -9.25 2.84
C ARG A 164 16.08 -8.54 2.08
N ASP A 165 17.27 -9.12 2.04
CA ASP A 165 18.47 -8.53 1.43
C ASP A 165 18.70 -8.97 -0.03
N GLY A 166 17.79 -9.78 -0.59
CA GLY A 166 17.87 -10.34 -1.93
C GLY A 166 18.75 -11.59 -2.05
N SER A 167 19.32 -12.07 -0.95
CA SER A 167 19.97 -13.39 -0.92
C SER A 167 18.92 -14.50 -0.86
N ILE A 168 19.28 -15.71 -1.33
CA ILE A 168 18.39 -16.87 -1.26
C ILE A 168 18.75 -17.68 -0.02
N ASN A 169 17.81 -17.79 0.91
CA ASN A 169 18.00 -18.63 2.09
C ASN A 169 17.87 -20.11 1.74
N SER A 170 18.63 -20.97 2.44
CA SER A 170 18.55 -22.42 2.24
C SER A 170 17.19 -23.02 2.60
N ASN A 171 16.43 -22.34 3.48
CA ASN A 171 15.06 -22.67 3.85
C ASN A 171 14.09 -21.67 3.18
N SER A 172 14.02 -21.68 1.86
CA SER A 172 13.14 -20.80 1.08
C SER A 172 12.40 -21.59 0.00
N LEU A 173 11.33 -21.03 -0.52
CA LEU A 173 10.58 -21.58 -1.65
C LEU A 173 11.53 -21.80 -2.85
N SER A 174 12.36 -20.79 -3.17
CA SER A 174 13.36 -20.89 -4.24
C SER A 174 14.34 -22.03 -4.00
N SER A 175 14.89 -22.17 -2.79
CA SER A 175 15.92 -23.20 -2.52
C SER A 175 15.38 -24.63 -2.62
N VAL A 176 14.14 -24.86 -2.17
CA VAL A 176 13.53 -26.19 -2.30
C VAL A 176 13.11 -26.47 -3.74
N LEU A 177 12.57 -25.47 -4.43
CA LEU A 177 12.17 -25.61 -5.83
C LEU A 177 13.39 -25.87 -6.73
N ALA A 178 14.49 -25.17 -6.54
CA ALA A 178 15.74 -25.39 -7.29
C ALA A 178 16.25 -26.83 -7.22
N LYS A 179 16.03 -27.51 -6.09
CA LYS A 179 16.43 -28.94 -5.92
C LYS A 179 15.47 -29.91 -6.64
N LYS A 180 14.22 -29.55 -6.81
CA LYS A 180 13.17 -30.38 -7.40
C LYS A 180 12.94 -30.07 -8.88
N ASN A 181 12.97 -28.80 -9.26
CA ASN A 181 12.77 -28.29 -10.62
C ASN A 181 13.54 -26.98 -10.81
N ALA A 182 14.82 -27.07 -11.14
CA ALA A 182 15.69 -25.92 -11.30
C ALA A 182 15.25 -24.96 -12.44
N THR A 183 14.58 -25.50 -13.46
CA THR A 183 14.06 -24.68 -14.57
C THR A 183 12.93 -23.78 -14.07
N LEU A 184 11.97 -24.33 -13.35
CA LEU A 184 10.83 -23.58 -12.80
C LEU A 184 11.29 -22.54 -11.77
N ASP A 185 12.30 -22.85 -10.94
CA ASP A 185 12.91 -21.88 -10.01
C ASP A 185 13.61 -20.73 -10.75
N THR A 186 14.30 -21.02 -11.85
CA THR A 186 14.92 -19.99 -12.68
C THR A 186 13.86 -19.07 -13.27
N GLU A 187 12.80 -19.63 -13.82
CA GLU A 187 11.69 -18.88 -14.40
C GLU A 187 10.98 -17.99 -13.35
N ALA A 188 10.74 -18.51 -12.15
CA ALA A 188 10.19 -17.71 -11.04
C ALA A 188 11.04 -16.46 -10.75
N LYS A 189 12.34 -16.63 -10.65
CA LYS A 189 13.28 -15.52 -10.43
C LYS A 189 13.27 -14.51 -11.56
N GLU A 190 13.24 -14.99 -12.81
CA GLU A 190 13.20 -14.15 -14.01
C GLU A 190 11.89 -13.35 -14.08
N LYS A 191 10.73 -13.95 -13.78
CA LYS A 191 9.45 -13.27 -13.77
C LYS A 191 9.38 -12.19 -12.68
N ILE A 192 9.83 -12.49 -11.47
CA ILE A 192 9.91 -11.51 -10.36
C ILE A 192 10.82 -10.34 -10.74
N ALA A 193 12.01 -10.63 -11.28
CA ALA A 193 12.96 -9.60 -11.70
C ALA A 193 12.39 -8.75 -12.85
N ALA A 194 11.77 -9.39 -13.85
CA ALA A 194 11.18 -8.71 -15.00
C ALA A 194 10.08 -7.71 -14.60
N ALA A 195 9.19 -8.09 -13.66
CA ALA A 195 8.16 -7.19 -13.13
C ALA A 195 8.79 -5.98 -12.41
N ALA A 196 9.74 -6.23 -11.50
CA ALA A 196 10.41 -5.14 -10.77
C ALA A 196 11.20 -4.21 -11.70
N ASP A 197 11.88 -4.73 -12.71
CA ASP A 197 12.68 -3.95 -13.65
C ASP A 197 11.80 -3.19 -14.66
N ALA A 198 10.69 -3.77 -15.12
CA ALA A 198 9.74 -3.09 -15.99
C ALA A 198 9.08 -1.89 -15.28
N ILE A 199 8.69 -2.05 -14.00
CA ILE A 199 8.18 -0.94 -13.18
C ILE A 199 9.25 0.14 -13.04
N TYR A 200 10.50 -0.24 -12.75
CA TYR A 200 11.59 0.73 -12.58
C TYR A 200 11.96 1.43 -13.89
N ALA A 201 11.65 0.86 -15.05
CA ALA A 201 11.86 1.49 -16.35
C ALA A 201 10.84 2.62 -16.65
N ILE A 202 9.71 2.68 -15.95
CA ILE A 202 8.73 3.76 -16.13
C ILE A 202 9.42 5.11 -15.84
N PRO A 203 9.33 6.11 -16.75
CA PRO A 203 9.93 7.43 -16.52
C PRO A 203 9.32 8.11 -15.28
N GLN A 204 10.18 8.79 -14.50
CA GLN A 204 9.76 9.57 -13.33
C GLN A 204 9.28 10.98 -13.72
N PRO A 205 8.27 11.52 -13.02
CA PRO A 205 7.35 10.82 -12.13
C PRO A 205 6.29 10.05 -12.92
N PHE A 206 5.81 8.91 -12.39
CA PHE A 206 4.79 8.10 -13.06
C PHE A 206 3.55 8.90 -13.40
N ARG A 207 3.07 9.76 -12.49
CA ARG A 207 1.91 10.65 -12.72
C ARG A 207 1.98 11.47 -14.02
N ASN A 208 3.15 11.76 -14.53
CA ASN A 208 3.35 12.53 -15.77
C ASN A 208 3.63 11.60 -16.97
N ASN A 209 3.79 10.29 -16.73
CA ASN A 209 4.20 9.30 -17.71
C ASN A 209 3.26 8.08 -17.74
N ILE A 210 1.96 8.31 -17.43
CA ILE A 210 0.94 7.26 -17.27
C ILE A 210 0.78 6.41 -18.53
N ASN A 211 0.89 6.97 -19.73
CA ASN A 211 0.62 6.29 -21.00
C ASN A 211 1.88 6.00 -21.83
N THR A 212 2.99 5.73 -21.20
CA THR A 212 4.22 5.36 -21.92
C THR A 212 4.24 3.87 -22.31
N THR A 213 5.15 3.50 -23.19
CA THR A 213 5.38 2.09 -23.56
C THR A 213 5.90 1.29 -22.37
N GLU A 214 6.68 1.90 -21.50
CA GLU A 214 7.22 1.32 -20.26
C GLU A 214 6.10 1.03 -19.26
N THR A 215 5.07 1.88 -19.20
CA THR A 215 3.89 1.64 -18.36
C THR A 215 3.15 0.37 -18.81
N VAL A 216 2.94 0.22 -20.14
CA VAL A 216 2.31 -1.00 -20.69
C VAL A 216 3.19 -2.23 -20.47
N ALA A 217 4.51 -2.10 -20.58
CA ALA A 217 5.45 -3.19 -20.33
C ALA A 217 5.40 -3.63 -18.85
N ALA A 218 5.28 -2.71 -17.92
CA ALA A 218 5.15 -3.01 -16.49
C ALA A 218 3.84 -3.75 -16.18
N MET A 219 2.71 -3.30 -16.72
CA MET A 219 1.42 -3.99 -16.59
C MET A 219 1.51 -5.43 -17.11
N ASN A 220 2.08 -5.62 -18.30
CA ASN A 220 2.24 -6.96 -18.89
C ASN A 220 3.17 -7.86 -18.04
N ALA A 221 4.27 -7.33 -17.51
CA ALA A 221 5.19 -8.09 -16.70
C ALA A 221 4.56 -8.53 -15.36
N CYS A 222 3.72 -7.68 -14.77
CA CYS A 222 2.93 -8.05 -13.59
C CYS A 222 1.91 -9.14 -13.91
N ALA A 223 1.17 -9.02 -15.01
CA ALA A 223 0.22 -10.04 -15.47
C ALA A 223 0.92 -11.38 -15.77
N ASP A 224 2.10 -11.35 -16.40
CA ASP A 224 2.91 -12.54 -16.64
C ASP A 224 3.36 -13.21 -15.34
N LEU A 225 3.70 -12.41 -14.31
CA LEU A 225 4.07 -12.91 -12.99
C LEU A 225 2.88 -13.56 -12.28
N VAL A 226 1.70 -12.92 -12.31
CA VAL A 226 0.45 -13.49 -11.78
C VAL A 226 0.15 -14.83 -12.43
N ASN A 227 0.09 -14.86 -13.76
CA ASN A 227 -0.22 -16.08 -14.51
C ASN A 227 0.79 -17.21 -14.20
N PHE A 228 2.06 -16.90 -14.08
CA PHE A 228 3.09 -17.88 -13.75
C PHE A 228 2.91 -18.45 -12.34
N ILE A 229 2.68 -17.60 -11.33
CA ILE A 229 2.49 -18.07 -9.95
C ILE A 229 1.22 -18.93 -9.86
N GLU A 230 0.12 -18.48 -10.45
CA GLU A 230 -1.19 -19.13 -10.39
C GLU A 230 -1.24 -20.45 -11.19
N GLN A 231 -0.67 -20.46 -12.38
CA GLN A 231 -0.85 -21.57 -13.33
C GLN A 231 0.29 -22.62 -13.28
N GLU A 232 1.45 -22.25 -12.79
CA GLU A 232 2.64 -23.11 -12.83
C GLU A 232 3.27 -23.30 -11.45
N LEU A 233 3.58 -22.22 -10.73
CA LEU A 233 4.34 -22.30 -9.48
C LEU A 233 3.53 -22.95 -8.36
N LYS A 234 2.35 -22.40 -8.05
CA LYS A 234 1.46 -22.91 -6.99
C LYS A 234 1.03 -24.36 -7.25
N PRO A 235 0.52 -24.74 -8.46
CA PRO A 235 0.17 -26.14 -8.74
C PRO A 235 1.35 -27.09 -8.64
N TYR A 236 2.58 -26.61 -8.92
CA TYR A 236 3.76 -27.46 -8.79
C TYR A 236 4.04 -27.78 -7.31
N PHE A 237 3.95 -26.80 -6.41
CA PHE A 237 4.09 -27.03 -4.97
C PHE A 237 3.03 -28.02 -4.48
N ASP A 238 1.76 -27.79 -4.78
CA ASP A 238 0.65 -28.65 -4.39
C ASP A 238 0.84 -30.12 -4.80
N ALA A 239 1.36 -30.35 -6.00
CA ALA A 239 1.51 -31.68 -6.55
C ALA A 239 2.83 -32.37 -6.13
N ASN A 240 3.90 -31.63 -5.85
CA ASN A 240 5.25 -32.19 -5.79
C ASN A 240 6.04 -31.86 -4.52
N ILE A 241 5.64 -30.82 -3.76
CA ILE A 241 6.35 -30.33 -2.58
C ILE A 241 5.32 -29.95 -1.52
N ASN A 242 4.66 -30.93 -0.94
CA ASN A 242 3.52 -30.71 -0.03
C ASN A 242 3.67 -31.41 1.33
N ASP A 243 4.85 -31.90 1.65
CA ASP A 243 5.11 -32.55 2.94
C ASP A 243 5.62 -31.53 3.98
N ASP A 244 5.06 -31.59 5.19
CA ASP A 244 5.40 -30.68 6.29
C ASP A 244 6.88 -30.71 6.65
N ALA A 245 7.54 -31.87 6.56
CA ALA A 245 8.97 -31.97 6.89
C ALA A 245 9.86 -31.11 5.98
N THR A 246 9.46 -30.92 4.73
CA THR A 246 10.14 -30.05 3.75
C THR A 246 9.69 -28.58 3.95
N LEU A 247 8.41 -28.33 4.18
CA LEU A 247 7.85 -26.97 4.16
C LEU A 247 7.93 -26.23 5.50
N ASP A 248 7.87 -26.92 6.63
CA ASP A 248 7.98 -26.33 7.97
C ASP A 248 9.20 -25.39 8.15
N PRO A 249 10.41 -25.77 7.75
CA PRO A 249 11.56 -24.87 7.85
C PRO A 249 11.41 -23.61 7.00
N ILE A 250 10.66 -23.69 5.87
CA ILE A 250 10.42 -22.57 4.96
C ILE A 250 9.41 -21.62 5.56
N VAL A 251 8.28 -22.12 6.08
CA VAL A 251 7.26 -21.31 6.76
C VAL A 251 7.86 -20.58 7.97
N LYS A 252 8.67 -21.26 8.78
CA LYS A 252 9.39 -20.66 9.90
C LYS A 252 10.37 -19.58 9.45
N GLN A 253 11.17 -19.84 8.41
CA GLN A 253 12.11 -18.88 7.85
C GLN A 253 11.39 -17.64 7.31
N TYR A 254 10.31 -17.84 6.57
CA TYR A 254 9.49 -16.74 6.05
C TYR A 254 8.98 -15.83 7.17
N VAL A 255 8.39 -16.39 8.23
CA VAL A 255 7.88 -15.60 9.35
C VAL A 255 9.01 -14.89 10.11
N ASP A 256 10.09 -15.63 10.44
CA ASP A 256 11.14 -15.14 11.33
C ASP A 256 12.12 -14.19 10.63
N ALA A 257 12.33 -14.31 9.32
CA ALA A 257 13.31 -13.51 8.58
C ALA A 257 12.71 -12.52 7.58
N VAL A 258 11.43 -12.66 7.23
CA VAL A 258 10.76 -11.73 6.31
C VAL A 258 9.66 -10.97 7.04
N VAL A 259 8.60 -11.63 7.50
CA VAL A 259 7.40 -10.95 8.04
C VAL A 259 7.71 -10.15 9.31
N LEU A 260 8.20 -10.81 10.36
CA LEU A 260 8.43 -10.15 11.65
C LEU A 260 9.46 -9.02 11.56
N PRO A 261 10.61 -9.17 10.88
CA PRO A 261 11.55 -8.05 10.72
C PRO A 261 10.99 -6.89 9.89
N THR A 262 10.13 -7.16 8.89
CA THR A 262 9.50 -6.09 8.09
C THR A 262 8.51 -5.29 8.93
N TYR A 263 7.60 -5.95 9.64
CA TYR A 263 6.65 -5.25 10.51
C TYR A 263 7.32 -4.57 11.71
N LYS A 264 8.41 -5.13 12.23
CA LYS A 264 9.21 -4.46 13.25
C LYS A 264 9.81 -3.17 12.72
N GLU A 265 10.43 -3.22 11.55
CA GLU A 265 10.99 -2.03 10.90
C GLU A 265 9.91 -0.99 10.60
N LEU A 266 8.74 -1.41 10.10
CA LEU A 266 7.59 -0.54 9.89
C LEU A 266 7.22 0.22 11.17
N ALA A 267 7.11 -0.48 12.31
CA ALA A 267 6.78 0.13 13.59
C ALA A 267 7.87 1.13 14.05
N GLU A 268 9.15 0.75 13.94
CA GLU A 268 10.29 1.61 14.29
C GLU A 268 10.37 2.87 13.42
N LYS A 269 10.15 2.73 12.10
CA LYS A 269 10.19 3.84 11.16
C LYS A 269 9.00 4.79 11.33
N ASN A 270 7.81 4.28 11.62
CA ASN A 270 6.65 5.13 11.94
C ASN A 270 6.81 5.87 13.27
N ALA A 271 7.47 5.28 14.26
CA ALA A 271 7.84 5.99 15.49
C ALA A 271 8.85 7.13 15.22
N ALA A 272 9.80 6.91 14.30
CA ALA A 272 10.74 7.95 13.87
C ALA A 272 10.03 9.07 13.08
N LEU A 273 9.07 8.71 12.21
CA LEU A 273 8.24 9.68 11.48
C LEU A 273 7.42 10.56 12.44
N ASP A 274 6.73 9.97 13.43
CA ASP A 274 6.00 10.73 14.45
C ASP A 274 6.93 11.67 15.23
N THR A 275 8.16 11.23 15.51
CA THR A 275 9.19 12.06 16.16
C THR A 275 9.59 13.25 15.29
N ALA A 276 9.83 13.05 14.01
CA ALA A 276 10.17 14.12 13.06
C ALA A 276 9.02 15.13 12.90
N VAL A 277 7.80 14.64 12.83
CA VAL A 277 6.58 15.48 12.75
C VAL A 277 6.41 16.33 14.02
N ARG A 278 6.64 15.77 15.21
CA ARG A 278 6.62 16.53 16.47
C ARG A 278 7.74 17.57 16.54
N ALA A 279 8.92 17.28 16.00
CA ALA A 279 10.00 18.25 15.90
C ALA A 279 9.62 19.41 14.96
N PHE A 280 8.94 19.12 13.83
CA PHE A 280 8.40 20.14 12.95
C PHE A 280 7.36 21.01 13.68
N LYS A 281 6.43 20.41 14.43
CA LYS A 281 5.45 21.16 15.22
C LYS A 281 6.12 22.10 16.22
N ALA A 282 7.16 21.63 16.91
CA ALA A 282 7.87 22.43 17.91
C ALA A 282 8.69 23.60 17.28
N SER A 283 9.19 23.42 16.04
CA SER A 283 10.00 24.40 15.34
C SER A 283 9.80 24.27 13.81
N PRO A 284 8.74 24.88 13.25
CA PRO A 284 8.51 24.84 11.82
C PRO A 284 9.67 25.45 11.03
N SER A 285 10.28 24.63 10.18
CA SER A 285 11.42 25.04 9.34
C SER A 285 11.54 24.13 8.12
N ASN A 286 12.23 24.61 7.07
CA ASN A 286 12.50 23.81 5.89
C ASN A 286 13.34 22.57 6.22
N ALA A 287 14.26 22.66 7.17
CA ALA A 287 15.04 21.51 7.62
C ALA A 287 14.15 20.45 8.26
N ASN A 288 13.19 20.83 9.10
CA ASN A 288 12.26 19.90 9.74
C ASN A 288 11.23 19.34 8.75
N PHE A 289 10.77 20.11 7.73
CA PHE A 289 9.99 19.53 6.64
C PHE A 289 10.78 18.48 5.86
N SER A 290 12.04 18.76 5.54
CA SER A 290 12.90 17.78 4.87
C SER A 290 13.12 16.53 5.72
N ALA A 291 13.25 16.69 7.04
CA ALA A 291 13.36 15.56 7.96
C ALA A 291 12.05 14.72 8.00
N CYS A 292 10.87 15.37 8.00
CA CYS A 292 9.59 14.67 7.87
C CYS A 292 9.48 13.90 6.54
N ALA A 293 9.89 14.53 5.44
CA ALA A 293 9.87 13.90 4.12
C ALA A 293 10.77 12.65 4.06
N GLN A 294 11.99 12.75 4.59
CA GLN A 294 12.90 11.59 4.64
C GLN A 294 12.33 10.48 5.56
N ALA A 295 11.81 10.84 6.72
CA ALA A 295 11.24 9.87 7.65
C ALA A 295 9.99 9.18 7.07
N TRP A 296 9.19 9.89 6.24
CA TRP A 296 8.06 9.32 5.51
C TRP A 296 8.54 8.28 4.48
N LEU A 297 9.53 8.63 3.66
CA LEU A 297 10.12 7.70 2.69
C LEU A 297 10.71 6.45 3.37
N ASP A 298 11.40 6.65 4.50
CA ASP A 298 11.95 5.56 5.28
C ASP A 298 10.88 4.64 5.89
N ALA A 299 9.71 5.19 6.27
CA ALA A 299 8.60 4.44 6.82
C ALA A 299 7.75 3.76 5.74
N ARG A 300 7.65 4.35 4.55
CA ARG A 300 6.91 3.81 3.42
C ARG A 300 7.54 2.51 2.90
N ALA A 301 8.86 2.45 2.78
CA ALA A 301 9.56 1.31 2.20
C ALA A 301 9.24 -0.05 2.88
N PRO A 302 9.29 -0.22 4.22
CA PRO A 302 8.89 -1.49 4.84
C PRO A 302 7.39 -1.80 4.71
N TRP A 303 6.52 -0.78 4.59
CA TRP A 303 5.11 -1.01 4.27
C TRP A 303 4.96 -1.64 2.89
N GLU A 304 5.49 -1.02 1.86
CA GLU A 304 5.46 -1.53 0.49
C GLU A 304 6.10 -2.92 0.35
N GLN A 305 7.13 -3.20 1.14
CA GLN A 305 7.76 -4.52 1.21
C GLN A 305 6.98 -5.53 2.07
N SER A 306 5.83 -5.17 2.61
CA SER A 306 4.91 -6.07 3.30
C SER A 306 3.67 -6.45 2.49
N GLU A 307 3.48 -5.88 1.33
CA GLU A 307 2.27 -6.02 0.53
C GLU A 307 1.96 -7.47 0.09
N ALA A 308 2.95 -8.35 -0.04
CA ALA A 308 2.71 -9.77 -0.29
C ALA A 308 2.20 -10.56 0.94
N PHE A 309 2.02 -9.91 2.09
CA PHE A 309 1.57 -10.59 3.32
C PHE A 309 0.58 -9.78 4.15
N LEU A 310 -0.35 -9.11 3.45
CA LEU A 310 -1.47 -8.38 4.08
C LEU A 310 -2.63 -9.33 4.45
N PHE A 311 -2.31 -10.42 5.13
CA PHE A 311 -3.27 -11.40 5.65
C PHE A 311 -3.20 -11.51 7.18
N GLY A 312 -4.17 -12.22 7.78
CA GLY A 312 -4.27 -12.37 9.23
C GLY A 312 -4.53 -11.04 9.94
N PRO A 313 -3.71 -10.61 10.92
CA PRO A 313 -4.02 -9.44 11.73
C PRO A 313 -4.21 -8.14 10.95
N VAL A 314 -3.57 -7.97 9.80
CA VAL A 314 -3.74 -6.75 9.00
C VAL A 314 -5.14 -6.68 8.39
N ASP A 315 -5.64 -7.80 7.87
CA ASP A 315 -6.99 -7.93 7.31
C ASP A 315 -8.06 -7.95 8.43
N GLU A 316 -7.85 -8.80 9.46
CA GLU A 316 -8.80 -8.95 10.58
C GLU A 316 -9.09 -7.63 11.31
N LEU A 317 -8.13 -6.74 11.40
CA LEU A 317 -8.22 -5.45 12.10
C LEU A 317 -8.42 -4.26 11.16
N GLY A 318 -8.47 -4.47 9.84
CA GLY A 318 -8.59 -3.41 8.84
C GLY A 318 -7.43 -2.41 8.89
N LEU A 319 -6.22 -2.89 9.16
CA LEU A 319 -5.05 -2.01 9.33
C LEU A 319 -4.50 -1.48 8.01
N ASP A 320 -4.67 -2.23 6.91
CA ASP A 320 -4.28 -1.78 5.60
C ASP A 320 -5.00 -0.47 5.21
N PRO A 321 -6.33 -0.41 5.11
CA PRO A 321 -7.00 0.84 4.77
C PRO A 321 -6.82 1.95 5.82
N ASN A 322 -6.44 1.62 7.06
CA ASN A 322 -6.10 2.63 8.07
C ASN A 322 -4.77 3.33 7.75
N MET A 323 -3.82 2.60 7.21
CA MET A 323 -2.47 3.10 6.95
C MET A 323 -2.27 3.57 5.52
N ASP A 324 -3.00 3.00 4.54
CA ASP A 324 -2.67 3.14 3.12
C ASP A 324 -3.87 3.42 2.18
N SER A 325 -4.96 3.98 2.68
CA SER A 325 -6.11 4.33 1.83
C SER A 325 -5.76 5.32 0.72
N TRP A 326 -6.17 4.98 -0.51
CA TRP A 326 -6.08 5.81 -1.70
C TRP A 326 -7.31 5.58 -2.62
N PRO A 327 -7.88 6.60 -3.29
CA PRO A 327 -7.49 8.01 -3.28
C PRO A 327 -7.96 8.77 -2.04
N LEU A 328 -7.29 9.89 -1.74
CA LEU A 328 -7.63 10.75 -0.62
C LEU A 328 -8.88 11.61 -0.90
N ASP A 329 -9.66 11.88 0.14
CA ASP A 329 -10.64 12.96 0.11
C ASP A 329 -9.97 14.31 0.42
N GLN A 330 -9.38 14.92 -0.60
CA GLN A 330 -8.65 16.18 -0.48
C GLN A 330 -9.51 17.32 0.03
N SER A 331 -10.81 17.33 -0.28
CA SER A 331 -11.72 18.39 0.14
C SER A 331 -11.95 18.33 1.66
N GLN A 332 -12.16 17.15 2.20
CA GLN A 332 -12.27 16.96 3.65
C GLN A 332 -10.94 17.20 4.38
N ILE A 333 -9.80 16.82 3.82
CA ILE A 333 -8.48 17.16 4.39
C ILE A 333 -8.34 18.66 4.56
N VAL A 334 -8.72 19.47 3.56
CA VAL A 334 -8.69 20.93 3.66
C VAL A 334 -9.67 21.45 4.70
N GLN A 335 -10.85 20.85 4.84
CA GLN A 335 -11.80 21.21 5.90
C GLN A 335 -11.25 20.93 7.29
N ILE A 336 -10.60 19.79 7.50
CA ILE A 336 -9.94 19.44 8.77
C ILE A 336 -8.82 20.43 9.08
N LEU A 337 -8.00 20.81 8.09
CA LEU A 337 -7.00 21.87 8.28
C LEU A 337 -7.60 23.18 8.77
N LYS A 338 -8.79 23.54 8.31
CA LYS A 338 -9.49 24.78 8.71
C LYS A 338 -10.20 24.64 10.06
N SER A 339 -10.90 23.55 10.28
CA SER A 339 -11.76 23.36 11.47
C SER A 339 -10.98 22.90 12.70
N GLN A 340 -9.88 22.19 12.50
CA GLN A 340 -9.14 21.47 13.55
C GLN A 340 -10.00 20.41 14.27
N ASP A 341 -11.06 19.94 13.62
CA ASP A 341 -11.88 18.85 14.11
C ASP A 341 -11.34 17.52 13.57
N PHE A 342 -10.73 16.75 14.44
CA PHE A 342 -10.14 15.43 14.15
C PHE A 342 -11.07 14.27 14.52
N SER A 343 -12.31 14.53 14.91
CA SER A 343 -13.26 13.49 15.33
C SER A 343 -13.60 12.50 14.22
N ASN A 344 -13.50 12.95 12.96
CA ASN A 344 -13.76 12.14 11.76
C ASN A 344 -12.58 11.24 11.35
N LEU A 345 -11.45 11.28 12.03
CA LEU A 345 -10.31 10.39 11.75
C LEU A 345 -10.42 9.03 12.44
N ASN A 346 -11.42 8.84 13.30
CA ASN A 346 -11.67 7.62 14.04
C ASN A 346 -13.17 7.28 13.99
N TRP A 347 -13.47 6.04 14.29
CA TRP A 347 -14.82 5.52 14.37
C TRP A 347 -15.00 4.66 15.62
N LYS A 348 -16.24 4.32 15.92
CA LYS A 348 -16.61 3.44 17.03
C LYS A 348 -17.01 2.09 16.47
N GLU A 349 -16.87 1.07 17.30
CA GLU A 349 -17.37 -0.26 16.97
C GLU A 349 -18.87 -0.21 16.61
N GLY A 350 -19.24 -0.81 15.48
CA GLY A 350 -20.60 -0.83 14.97
C GLY A 350 -21.03 0.38 14.13
N GLU A 351 -20.14 1.30 13.81
CA GLU A 351 -20.42 2.33 12.79
C GLU A 351 -20.46 1.71 11.38
N SER A 352 -21.08 2.43 10.43
CA SER A 352 -21.25 1.94 9.06
C SER A 352 -19.91 1.88 8.31
N ASP A 353 -19.82 0.97 7.34
CA ASP A 353 -18.64 0.84 6.48
C ASP A 353 -18.31 2.16 5.77
N ASP A 354 -19.32 2.89 5.24
CA ASP A 354 -19.15 4.20 4.60
C ASP A 354 -18.44 5.23 5.51
N LYS A 355 -18.76 5.19 6.83
CA LYS A 355 -18.12 6.10 7.79
C LYS A 355 -16.69 5.69 8.08
N ILE A 356 -16.41 4.39 8.14
CA ILE A 356 -15.07 3.85 8.32
C ILE A 356 -14.20 4.22 7.12
N GLU A 357 -14.66 3.95 5.91
CA GLU A 357 -13.96 4.28 4.66
C GLU A 357 -13.70 5.79 4.53
N SER A 358 -14.70 6.61 4.89
CA SER A 358 -14.52 8.07 4.92
C SER A 358 -13.42 8.49 5.91
N ALA A 359 -13.33 7.87 7.09
CA ALA A 359 -12.28 8.17 8.05
C ALA A 359 -10.89 7.71 7.57
N GLN A 360 -10.82 6.55 6.92
CA GLN A 360 -9.60 5.99 6.36
C GLN A 360 -9.00 6.86 5.27
N SER A 361 -9.81 7.50 4.42
CA SER A 361 -9.35 8.43 3.38
C SER A 361 -8.76 9.76 3.91
N LEU A 362 -8.79 9.98 5.22
CA LEU A 362 -8.34 11.21 5.89
C LEU A 362 -7.12 10.99 6.79
N ARG A 363 -6.56 9.78 6.80
CA ARG A 363 -5.43 9.38 7.65
C ARG A 363 -4.43 8.52 6.86
N GLY A 364 -3.42 8.00 7.52
CA GLY A 364 -2.45 7.10 6.91
C GLY A 364 -1.31 7.80 6.17
N PHE A 365 -0.58 7.00 5.39
CA PHE A 365 0.60 7.45 4.66
C PHE A 365 0.29 8.56 3.66
N HIS A 366 -0.77 8.42 2.87
CA HIS A 366 -1.08 9.37 1.80
C HIS A 366 -1.58 10.72 2.32
N THR A 367 -2.30 10.76 3.45
CA THR A 367 -2.63 12.03 4.10
C THR A 367 -1.37 12.75 4.61
N LEU A 368 -0.43 12.02 5.22
CA LEU A 368 0.86 12.60 5.59
C LEU A 368 1.67 13.02 4.36
N GLU A 369 1.64 12.24 3.29
CA GLU A 369 2.26 12.59 2.02
C GLU A 369 1.74 13.94 1.51
N PHE A 370 0.41 14.12 1.43
CA PHE A 370 -0.20 15.39 1.07
C PHE A 370 0.29 16.55 1.95
N LEU A 371 0.39 16.34 3.26
CA LEU A 371 0.79 17.38 4.21
C LEU A 371 2.30 17.69 4.16
N ILE A 372 3.13 16.73 3.79
CA ILE A 372 4.59 16.84 3.81
C ILE A 372 5.17 17.21 2.44
N PHE A 373 4.60 16.69 1.36
CA PHE A 373 5.17 16.83 0.01
C PHE A 373 4.34 17.75 -0.89
N LYS A 374 5.01 18.35 -1.86
CA LYS A 374 4.45 18.99 -3.05
C LYS A 374 5.43 18.87 -4.20
N ASP A 375 4.95 18.45 -5.37
CA ASP A 375 5.73 18.32 -6.60
C ASP A 375 7.03 17.51 -6.42
N GLY A 376 6.94 16.39 -5.71
CA GLY A 376 8.05 15.48 -5.48
C GLY A 376 9.10 15.97 -4.47
N LYS A 377 8.80 17.01 -3.71
CA LYS A 377 9.72 17.62 -2.73
C LYS A 377 9.03 17.91 -1.42
N ALA A 378 9.81 17.95 -0.35
CA ALA A 378 9.32 18.47 0.92
C ALA A 378 8.75 19.88 0.75
N ARG A 379 7.62 20.17 1.38
CA ARG A 379 7.06 21.53 1.44
C ARG A 379 8.01 22.49 2.13
N THR A 380 7.83 23.78 1.90
CA THR A 380 8.66 24.82 2.47
C THR A 380 7.87 25.72 3.41
N VAL A 381 8.50 26.13 4.49
CA VAL A 381 8.01 27.19 5.38
C VAL A 381 8.27 28.53 4.68
N LYS A 382 7.17 29.29 4.42
CA LYS A 382 7.20 30.63 3.86
C LYS A 382 6.73 31.65 4.87
#